data_80d32e0a9cd7a501032d537485069577
#
_entry.id   80d32e0a9cd7a501032d537485069577
#
_cell.length_a   1.000
_cell.length_b   1.000
_cell.length_c   1.000
_cell.angle_alpha   90.00
_cell.angle_beta   90.00
_cell.angle_gamma   90.00
#
_symmetry.space_group_name_H-M   'P 1'
#
loop_
_entity.id
_entity.type
_entity.pdbx_description
1 polymer ?
#
loop_
_entity_poly.entity_id
_entity_poly.type
_entity_poly.pdbx_seq_one_letter_code
_entity_poly.pdbx_strand_id
1 'polypeptide(L)'
;MTRIGCRAHDYGKLPAAALAATLRAKGYNAAQLAMPRAIAGIEDFSHITDQQLAEIRTAFAAQDVEISVLSCYQDLSAPDADIRRTAVDTVKRTLGCAKVLGAKMVGSETAWGACTDEEKAARRPLMLDSIARITEEAARLNVVFAVESVDVHPLCTPELLRTVLDTAADTQHCKVIFDPVNLFCAKDGQDRAYQAAHWSRWLEVIGNQLGAVHVKDCRIGADGSKTLLPLGAGDMDYSAIRAFLANRAPAAPLLRDEVILPADTGNLGQNRWIVSGDAGIGA
;
A
#
# COMPACT_ATOMS: atom_id res chain seq x y z
N MET A 1 -19.58 -1.43 3.69
CA MET A 1 -19.30 -0.30 2.77
C MET A 1 -17.80 -0.31 2.52
N THR A 2 -17.37 -0.28 1.27
CA THR A 2 -15.95 -0.26 0.90
C THR A 2 -15.28 0.98 1.49
N ARG A 3 -14.11 0.83 2.06
CA ARG A 3 -13.29 1.93 2.57
C ARG A 3 -12.55 2.58 1.40
N ILE A 4 -12.74 3.89 1.21
CA ILE A 4 -12.06 4.69 0.19
C ILE A 4 -11.20 5.72 0.87
N GLY A 5 -9.91 5.69 0.59
CA GLY A 5 -8.92 6.50 1.27
C GLY A 5 -7.82 7.03 0.36
N CYS A 6 -6.82 7.60 0.99
CA CYS A 6 -5.65 8.14 0.31
C CYS A 6 -4.42 8.13 1.23
N ARG A 7 -3.26 8.46 0.68
CA ARG A 7 -2.08 8.80 1.49
C ARG A 7 -2.37 10.08 2.25
N ALA A 8 -2.36 9.99 3.58
CA ALA A 8 -2.71 11.13 4.43
C ALA A 8 -1.74 12.31 4.31
N HIS A 9 -0.44 12.05 4.10
CA HIS A 9 0.60 13.06 3.95
C HIS A 9 0.51 13.89 2.65
N ASP A 10 -0.33 13.49 1.69
CA ASP A 10 -0.63 14.30 0.52
C ASP A 10 -1.35 15.62 0.89
N TYR A 11 -1.94 15.67 2.08
CA TYR A 11 -2.59 16.87 2.62
C TYR A 11 -1.71 17.66 3.59
N GLY A 12 -0.42 17.33 3.64
CA GLY A 12 0.57 18.01 4.47
C GLY A 12 0.76 17.38 5.85
N LYS A 13 1.73 17.91 6.59
CA LYS A 13 2.04 17.50 7.97
C LYS A 13 1.21 18.35 8.94
N LEU A 14 0.13 17.77 9.48
CA LEU A 14 -0.88 18.49 10.27
C LEU A 14 -1.05 17.85 11.67
N PRO A 15 -1.58 18.59 12.66
CA PRO A 15 -2.09 17.96 13.87
C PRO A 15 -3.14 16.86 13.55
N ALA A 16 -3.14 15.77 14.29
CA ALA A 16 -3.94 14.58 13.99
C ALA A 16 -5.44 14.90 13.77
N ALA A 17 -6.03 15.74 14.64
CA ALA A 17 -7.44 16.14 14.51
C ALA A 17 -7.71 16.94 13.22
N ALA A 18 -6.82 17.85 12.85
CA ALA A 18 -6.95 18.64 11.64
C ALA A 18 -6.79 17.77 10.39
N LEU A 19 -5.84 16.83 10.40
CA LEU A 19 -5.65 15.89 9.30
C LEU A 19 -6.87 14.99 9.10
N ALA A 20 -7.37 14.36 10.16
CA ALA A 20 -8.54 13.50 10.09
C ALA A 20 -9.79 14.26 9.58
N ALA A 21 -10.01 15.49 10.07
CA ALA A 21 -11.10 16.36 9.61
C ALA A 21 -10.94 16.73 8.12
N THR A 22 -9.71 17.03 7.68
CA THR A 22 -9.41 17.32 6.27
C THR A 22 -9.75 16.12 5.38
N LEU A 23 -9.29 14.91 5.74
CA LEU A 23 -9.58 13.70 4.98
C LEU A 23 -11.09 13.45 4.90
N ARG A 24 -11.80 13.60 6.02
CA ARG A 24 -13.25 13.43 6.04
C ARG A 24 -13.99 14.45 5.19
N ALA A 25 -13.60 15.71 5.24
CA ALA A 25 -14.15 16.79 4.42
C ALA A 25 -13.94 16.53 2.91
N LYS A 26 -12.87 15.84 2.53
CA LYS A 26 -12.61 15.38 1.17
C LYS A 26 -13.37 14.10 0.79
N GLY A 27 -14.19 13.56 1.70
CA GLY A 27 -15.03 12.38 1.48
C GLY A 27 -14.32 11.03 1.73
N TYR A 28 -13.10 11.02 2.22
CA TYR A 28 -12.40 9.79 2.58
C TYR A 28 -12.87 9.25 3.93
N ASN A 29 -12.98 7.92 4.02
CA ASN A 29 -13.28 7.20 5.25
C ASN A 29 -12.19 6.16 5.58
N ALA A 30 -11.06 6.23 4.90
CA ALA A 30 -9.86 5.44 5.15
C ALA A 30 -8.60 6.28 4.90
N ALA A 31 -7.50 5.86 5.48
CA ALA A 31 -6.19 6.51 5.29
C ALA A 31 -5.05 5.49 5.25
N GLN A 32 -4.09 5.78 4.41
CA GLN A 32 -2.72 5.27 4.50
C GLN A 32 -1.91 6.35 5.24
N LEU A 33 -1.45 6.03 6.44
CA LEU A 33 -0.84 6.99 7.36
C LEU A 33 0.67 6.76 7.49
N ALA A 34 1.47 7.62 6.93
CA ALA A 34 2.91 7.72 7.20
C ALA A 34 3.11 8.76 8.32
N MET A 35 3.06 8.35 9.58
CA MET A 35 3.03 9.27 10.73
C MET A 35 4.14 10.34 10.68
N PRO A 36 5.41 10.00 10.41
CA PRO A 36 6.46 11.02 10.36
C PRO A 36 6.29 12.08 9.27
N ARG A 37 5.53 11.76 8.22
CA ARG A 37 5.24 12.67 7.11
C ARG A 37 3.93 13.42 7.26
N ALA A 38 2.98 12.83 8.01
CA ALA A 38 1.59 13.30 8.05
C ALA A 38 1.20 13.99 9.37
N ILE A 39 1.82 13.60 10.49
CA ILE A 39 1.42 14.09 11.82
C ILE A 39 2.46 15.08 12.36
N ALA A 40 2.00 16.29 12.67
CA ALA A 40 2.83 17.30 13.29
C ALA A 40 3.32 16.84 14.67
N GLY A 41 4.61 17.05 14.94
CA GLY A 41 5.25 16.63 16.19
C GLY A 41 5.72 15.18 16.22
N ILE A 42 5.57 14.44 15.12
CA ILE A 42 6.13 13.09 14.97
C ILE A 42 7.19 13.13 13.86
N GLU A 43 8.43 12.79 14.21
CA GLU A 43 9.55 12.82 13.26
C GLU A 43 10.01 11.41 12.84
N ASP A 44 9.87 10.43 13.72
CA ASP A 44 10.22 9.03 13.47
C ASP A 44 9.35 8.07 14.30
N PHE A 45 9.56 6.77 14.14
CA PHE A 45 8.85 5.73 14.91
C PHE A 45 9.53 5.39 16.25
N SER A 46 10.68 6.00 16.57
CA SER A 46 11.47 5.63 17.74
C SER A 46 11.01 6.30 19.03
N HIS A 47 10.43 7.49 18.90
CA HIS A 47 10.12 8.36 20.04
C HIS A 47 8.62 8.62 20.23
N ILE A 48 7.76 7.85 19.54
CA ILE A 48 6.32 7.99 19.68
C ILE A 48 5.86 7.35 21.00
N THR A 49 5.13 8.11 21.79
CA THR A 49 4.54 7.65 23.04
C THR A 49 3.16 7.02 22.82
N ASP A 50 2.74 6.13 23.73
CA ASP A 50 1.38 5.55 23.71
C ASP A 50 0.30 6.62 23.83
N GLN A 51 0.56 7.72 24.53
CA GLN A 51 -0.34 8.86 24.62
C GLN A 51 -0.57 9.50 23.25
N GLN A 52 0.50 9.79 22.50
CA GLN A 52 0.40 10.35 21.14
C GLN A 52 -0.35 9.40 20.21
N LEU A 53 -0.08 8.10 20.29
CA LEU A 53 -0.81 7.09 19.51
C LEU A 53 -2.30 7.07 19.86
N ALA A 54 -2.66 7.18 21.15
CA ALA A 54 -4.04 7.22 21.60
C ALA A 54 -4.75 8.50 21.14
N GLU A 55 -4.07 9.64 21.13
CA GLU A 55 -4.58 10.91 20.62
C GLU A 55 -4.85 10.83 19.11
N ILE A 56 -3.93 10.27 18.33
CA ILE A 56 -4.11 10.05 16.88
C ILE A 56 -5.31 9.11 16.63
N ARG A 57 -5.38 7.99 17.34
CA ARG A 57 -6.50 7.04 17.23
C ARG A 57 -7.84 7.73 17.50
N THR A 58 -7.92 8.50 18.58
CA THR A 58 -9.13 9.23 18.97
C THR A 58 -9.53 10.25 17.90
N ALA A 59 -8.57 10.99 17.36
CA ALA A 59 -8.80 12.00 16.33
C ALA A 59 -9.37 11.38 15.03
N PHE A 60 -8.80 10.27 14.56
CA PHE A 60 -9.26 9.59 13.35
C PHE A 60 -10.62 8.92 13.57
N ALA A 61 -10.82 8.28 14.73
CA ALA A 61 -12.10 7.66 15.07
C ALA A 61 -13.24 8.69 15.18
N ALA A 62 -12.99 9.87 15.72
CA ALA A 62 -13.97 10.95 15.82
C ALA A 62 -14.49 11.44 14.44
N GLN A 63 -13.73 11.22 13.39
CA GLN A 63 -14.10 11.56 12.01
C GLN A 63 -14.58 10.36 11.18
N ASP A 64 -14.71 9.16 11.78
CA ASP A 64 -14.98 7.90 11.07
C ASP A 64 -13.99 7.69 9.90
N VAL A 65 -12.70 7.95 10.12
CA VAL A 65 -11.60 7.67 9.18
C VAL A 65 -10.78 6.52 9.74
N GLU A 66 -10.83 5.37 9.07
CA GLU A 66 -10.06 4.19 9.45
C GLU A 66 -8.59 4.37 9.03
N ILE A 67 -7.66 4.03 9.91
CA ILE A 67 -6.24 3.88 9.53
C ILE A 67 -6.09 2.47 8.94
N SER A 68 -6.30 2.36 7.62
CA SER A 68 -6.26 1.07 6.93
C SER A 68 -4.83 0.56 6.78
N VAL A 69 -3.87 1.45 6.49
CA VAL A 69 -2.44 1.13 6.40
C VAL A 69 -1.63 2.13 7.20
N LEU A 70 -0.82 1.65 8.12
CA LEU A 70 0.25 2.41 8.75
C LEU A 70 1.53 2.20 7.93
N SER A 71 1.96 3.22 7.20
CA SER A 71 3.10 3.12 6.27
C SER A 71 4.43 3.16 7.02
N CYS A 72 5.26 2.15 6.78
CA CYS A 72 6.62 2.06 7.28
C CYS A 72 7.53 1.49 6.18
N TYR A 73 7.75 2.25 5.13
CA TYR A 73 8.55 1.82 3.98
C TYR A 73 10.03 1.80 4.32
N GLN A 74 10.61 0.59 4.33
CA GLN A 74 12.00 0.32 4.70
C GLN A 74 12.69 -0.56 3.65
N ASP A 75 14.02 -0.45 3.52
CA ASP A 75 14.80 -1.37 2.69
C ASP A 75 14.99 -2.72 3.39
N LEU A 76 13.98 -3.59 3.26
CA LEU A 76 13.95 -4.92 3.87
C LEU A 76 14.94 -5.90 3.22
N SER A 77 15.53 -5.51 2.10
CA SER A 77 16.48 -6.32 1.33
C SER A 77 17.88 -5.72 1.28
N ALA A 78 18.18 -4.69 2.08
CA ALA A 78 19.45 -4.01 2.09
C ALA A 78 20.62 -5.01 2.19
N PRO A 79 21.64 -4.93 1.31
CA PRO A 79 22.81 -5.81 1.39
C PRO A 79 23.59 -5.63 2.70
N ASP A 80 23.68 -4.40 3.18
CA ASP A 80 24.29 -4.09 4.48
C ASP A 80 23.42 -4.65 5.62
N ALA A 81 24.03 -5.48 6.48
CA ALA A 81 23.33 -6.19 7.54
C ALA A 81 22.83 -5.26 8.66
N ASP A 82 23.52 -4.16 8.93
CA ASP A 82 23.13 -3.21 9.98
C ASP A 82 21.98 -2.33 9.51
N ILE A 83 22.00 -1.89 8.25
CA ILE A 83 20.90 -1.17 7.62
C ILE A 83 19.65 -2.07 7.62
N ARG A 84 19.80 -3.32 7.18
CA ARG A 84 18.67 -4.27 7.12
C ARG A 84 18.13 -4.60 8.52
N ARG A 85 19.00 -4.79 9.52
CA ARG A 85 18.56 -4.99 10.91
C ARG A 85 17.74 -3.78 11.40
N THR A 86 18.22 -2.57 11.17
CA THR A 86 17.54 -1.34 11.54
C THR A 86 16.17 -1.23 10.84
N ALA A 87 16.11 -1.59 9.56
CA ALA A 87 14.85 -1.63 8.78
C ALA A 87 13.84 -2.59 9.41
N VAL A 88 14.25 -3.83 9.70
CA VAL A 88 13.40 -4.84 10.34
C VAL A 88 12.92 -4.38 11.72
N ASP A 89 13.83 -3.85 12.55
CA ASP A 89 13.49 -3.37 13.89
C ASP A 89 12.55 -2.18 13.86
N THR A 90 12.65 -1.31 12.86
CA THR A 90 11.75 -0.19 12.65
C THR A 90 10.35 -0.67 12.29
N VAL A 91 10.22 -1.66 11.39
CA VAL A 91 8.91 -2.25 11.05
C VAL A 91 8.30 -2.96 12.26
N LYS A 92 9.08 -3.73 13.02
CA LYS A 92 8.61 -4.40 14.25
C LYS A 92 8.09 -3.40 15.30
N ARG A 93 8.79 -2.29 15.48
CA ARG A 93 8.32 -1.19 16.35
C ARG A 93 7.02 -0.59 15.84
N THR A 94 6.90 -0.40 14.53
CA THR A 94 5.69 0.13 13.88
C THR A 94 4.50 -0.81 14.04
N LEU A 95 4.71 -2.14 14.06
CA LEU A 95 3.66 -3.12 14.42
C LEU A 95 3.14 -2.88 15.84
N GLY A 96 4.03 -2.58 16.80
CA GLY A 96 3.63 -2.18 18.15
C GLY A 96 2.77 -0.90 18.15
N CYS A 97 3.18 0.11 17.38
CA CYS A 97 2.39 1.34 17.20
C CYS A 97 1.02 1.06 16.59
N ALA A 98 0.95 0.20 15.57
CA ALA A 98 -0.29 -0.17 14.90
C ALA A 98 -1.30 -0.80 15.87
N LYS A 99 -0.83 -1.64 16.81
CA LYS A 99 -1.67 -2.24 17.85
C LYS A 99 -2.34 -1.18 18.73
N VAL A 100 -1.60 -0.17 19.17
CA VAL A 100 -2.14 0.92 20.02
C VAL A 100 -3.07 1.83 19.21
N LEU A 101 -2.66 2.17 17.98
CA LEU A 101 -3.46 2.98 17.05
C LEU A 101 -4.77 2.32 16.63
N GLY A 102 -4.83 0.99 16.61
CA GLY A 102 -5.93 0.25 16.00
C GLY A 102 -5.87 0.28 14.47
N ALA A 103 -4.69 0.50 13.88
CA ALA A 103 -4.48 0.40 12.44
C ALA A 103 -4.68 -1.04 11.98
N LYS A 104 -5.23 -1.22 10.75
CA LYS A 104 -5.55 -2.56 10.24
C LYS A 104 -4.32 -3.35 9.87
N MET A 105 -3.29 -2.67 9.33
CA MET A 105 -2.03 -3.30 8.96
C MET A 105 -0.87 -2.29 8.94
N VAL A 106 0.35 -2.81 9.00
CA VAL A 106 1.58 -2.06 8.70
C VAL A 106 2.02 -2.42 7.29
N GLY A 107 2.22 -1.42 6.42
CA GLY A 107 2.64 -1.62 5.03
C GLY A 107 4.10 -1.26 4.79
N SER A 108 4.81 -2.08 4.00
CA SER A 108 6.16 -1.78 3.51
C SER A 108 6.40 -2.37 2.11
N GLU A 109 7.20 -1.65 1.33
CA GLU A 109 7.89 -2.20 0.16
C GLU A 109 9.11 -3.02 0.59
N THR A 110 9.91 -3.51 -0.38
CA THR A 110 11.02 -4.42 -0.10
C THR A 110 12.41 -3.83 -0.33
N ALA A 111 12.51 -2.67 -0.97
CA ALA A 111 13.77 -1.97 -1.22
C ALA A 111 13.58 -0.46 -1.30
N TRP A 112 14.67 0.29 -1.27
CA TRP A 112 14.72 1.69 -1.65
C TRP A 112 15.39 1.84 -3.03
N GLY A 113 14.67 2.49 -3.95
CA GLY A 113 15.14 2.70 -5.31
C GLY A 113 15.13 1.45 -6.18
N ALA A 114 15.46 1.64 -7.46
CA ALA A 114 15.48 0.56 -8.44
C ALA A 114 16.69 -0.36 -8.24
N CYS A 115 16.46 -1.65 -8.40
CA CYS A 115 17.48 -2.70 -8.40
C CYS A 115 17.67 -3.27 -9.82
N THR A 116 18.91 -3.54 -10.22
CA THR A 116 19.20 -4.37 -11.39
C THR A 116 18.73 -5.81 -11.17
N ASP A 117 18.66 -6.62 -12.22
CA ASP A 117 18.22 -8.02 -12.09
C ASP A 117 19.20 -8.85 -11.23
N GLU A 118 20.51 -8.56 -11.31
CA GLU A 118 21.53 -9.17 -10.45
C GLU A 118 21.32 -8.77 -8.98
N GLU A 119 21.07 -7.50 -8.72
CA GLU A 119 20.80 -7.01 -7.37
C GLU A 119 19.50 -7.61 -6.81
N LYS A 120 18.43 -7.68 -7.62
CA LYS A 120 17.19 -8.34 -7.22
C LYS A 120 17.46 -9.79 -6.81
N ALA A 121 18.21 -10.53 -7.63
CA ALA A 121 18.56 -11.94 -7.34
C ALA A 121 19.33 -12.08 -6.03
N ALA A 122 20.37 -11.25 -5.83
CA ALA A 122 21.21 -11.27 -4.62
C ALA A 122 20.43 -10.86 -3.35
N ARG A 123 19.48 -9.94 -3.47
CA ARG A 123 18.69 -9.40 -2.35
C ARG A 123 17.48 -10.26 -1.95
N ARG A 124 17.00 -11.18 -2.80
CA ARG A 124 15.84 -12.04 -2.51
C ARG A 124 15.95 -12.83 -1.21
N PRO A 125 17.04 -13.57 -0.92
CA PRO A 125 17.14 -14.31 0.34
C PRO A 125 17.14 -13.39 1.56
N LEU A 126 17.72 -12.18 1.44
CA LEU A 126 17.75 -11.18 2.50
C LEU A 126 16.34 -10.62 2.77
N MET A 127 15.59 -10.35 1.73
CA MET A 127 14.19 -9.94 1.79
C MET A 127 13.33 -11.01 2.48
N LEU A 128 13.47 -12.27 2.08
CA LEU A 128 12.68 -13.38 2.67
C LEU A 128 12.96 -13.54 4.16
N ASP A 129 14.23 -13.49 4.60
CA ASP A 129 14.59 -13.50 6.02
C ASP A 129 13.94 -12.33 6.78
N SER A 130 14.02 -11.12 6.22
CA SER A 130 13.44 -9.94 6.85
C SER A 130 11.92 -10.06 7.01
N ILE A 131 11.21 -10.51 5.97
CA ILE A 131 9.75 -10.69 5.99
C ILE A 131 9.36 -11.79 6.98
N ALA A 132 10.08 -12.92 7.03
CA ALA A 132 9.83 -13.99 8.00
C ALA A 132 9.90 -13.46 9.45
N ARG A 133 10.95 -12.72 9.77
CA ARG A 133 11.14 -12.11 11.11
C ARG A 133 10.10 -11.04 11.45
N ILE A 134 9.60 -10.30 10.45
CA ILE A 134 8.54 -9.30 10.64
C ILE A 134 7.19 -9.99 10.85
N THR A 135 6.87 -11.01 10.06
CA THR A 135 5.59 -11.74 10.17
C THR A 135 5.51 -12.58 11.44
N GLU A 136 6.63 -13.09 11.96
CA GLU A 136 6.69 -13.69 13.29
C GLU A 136 6.29 -12.68 14.39
N GLU A 137 6.83 -11.47 14.35
CA GLU A 137 6.47 -10.41 15.29
C GLU A 137 5.02 -9.95 15.10
N ALA A 138 4.53 -9.86 13.86
CA ALA A 138 3.15 -9.52 13.55
C ALA A 138 2.18 -10.54 14.17
N ALA A 139 2.45 -11.83 14.05
CA ALA A 139 1.69 -12.90 14.68
C ALA A 139 1.74 -12.80 16.21
N ARG A 140 2.92 -12.58 16.81
CA ARG A 140 3.08 -12.41 18.26
C ARG A 140 2.27 -11.24 18.82
N LEU A 141 2.16 -10.15 18.06
CA LEU A 141 1.39 -8.96 18.46
C LEU A 141 -0.08 -9.04 18.09
N ASN A 142 -0.49 -10.03 17.29
CA ASN A 142 -1.81 -10.11 16.65
C ASN A 142 -2.12 -8.86 15.81
N VAL A 143 -1.19 -8.47 14.95
CA VAL A 143 -1.26 -7.34 14.03
C VAL A 143 -0.91 -7.85 12.64
N VAL A 144 -1.40 -7.20 11.58
CA VAL A 144 -1.11 -7.57 10.20
C VAL A 144 0.09 -6.80 9.67
N PHE A 145 1.03 -7.49 9.05
CA PHE A 145 2.02 -6.91 8.15
C PHE A 145 1.54 -7.09 6.70
N ALA A 146 1.67 -6.07 5.87
CA ALA A 146 1.32 -6.13 4.47
C ALA A 146 2.53 -5.72 3.61
N VAL A 147 2.92 -6.61 2.70
CA VAL A 147 4.02 -6.35 1.77
C VAL A 147 3.47 -5.79 0.46
N GLU A 148 4.17 -4.81 -0.10
CA GLU A 148 3.89 -4.25 -1.42
C GLU A 148 4.93 -4.72 -2.43
N SER A 149 4.47 -5.22 -3.57
CA SER A 149 5.31 -5.64 -4.69
C SER A 149 5.52 -4.48 -5.66
N VAL A 150 6.77 -4.31 -6.14
CA VAL A 150 7.14 -3.26 -7.09
C VAL A 150 8.06 -3.86 -8.16
N ASP A 151 7.85 -3.51 -9.43
CA ASP A 151 8.57 -4.08 -10.58
C ASP A 151 10.09 -3.91 -10.52
N VAL A 152 10.55 -2.80 -9.93
CA VAL A 152 11.99 -2.49 -9.78
C VAL A 152 12.61 -3.02 -8.48
N HIS A 153 11.84 -3.67 -7.60
CA HIS A 153 12.30 -4.23 -6.33
C HIS A 153 12.54 -5.75 -6.40
N PRO A 154 13.19 -6.35 -5.39
CA PRO A 154 13.36 -7.81 -5.33
C PRO A 154 12.05 -8.59 -5.38
N LEU A 155 10.95 -8.06 -4.83
CA LEU A 155 9.61 -8.64 -4.91
C LEU A 155 8.86 -8.07 -6.11
N CYS A 156 9.05 -8.67 -7.29
CA CYS A 156 8.54 -8.14 -8.56
C CYS A 156 7.78 -9.15 -9.43
N THR A 157 7.53 -10.37 -8.95
CA THR A 157 6.76 -11.38 -9.70
C THR A 157 5.74 -12.11 -8.82
N PRO A 158 4.65 -12.65 -9.41
CA PRO A 158 3.68 -13.44 -8.66
C PRO A 158 4.30 -14.67 -7.98
N GLU A 159 5.26 -15.32 -8.61
CA GLU A 159 5.94 -16.51 -8.07
C GLU A 159 6.76 -16.18 -6.83
N LEU A 160 7.42 -15.01 -6.82
CA LEU A 160 8.14 -14.52 -5.64
C LEU A 160 7.17 -14.13 -4.52
N LEU A 161 6.03 -13.54 -4.87
CA LEU A 161 4.99 -13.25 -3.89
C LEU A 161 4.45 -14.55 -3.27
N ARG A 162 4.25 -15.61 -4.06
CA ARG A 162 3.89 -16.93 -3.52
C ARG A 162 4.94 -17.40 -2.52
N THR A 163 6.23 -17.31 -2.88
CA THR A 163 7.32 -17.68 -1.97
C THR A 163 7.29 -16.88 -0.67
N VAL A 164 7.01 -15.57 -0.74
CA VAL A 164 6.86 -14.71 0.46
C VAL A 164 5.72 -15.20 1.33
N LEU A 165 4.54 -15.46 0.75
CA LEU A 165 3.37 -15.92 1.49
C LEU A 165 3.57 -17.30 2.11
N ASP A 166 4.28 -18.20 1.42
CA ASP A 166 4.60 -19.54 1.92
C ASP A 166 5.69 -19.51 3.02
N THR A 167 6.55 -18.49 3.03
CA THR A 167 7.62 -18.29 4.03
C THR A 167 7.11 -17.57 5.28
N ALA A 168 6.00 -16.84 5.19
CA ALA A 168 5.42 -16.12 6.31
C ALA A 168 5.08 -17.07 7.46
N ALA A 169 5.40 -16.66 8.68
CA ALA A 169 5.15 -17.46 9.89
C ALA A 169 3.66 -17.80 10.08
N ASP A 170 2.78 -16.88 9.65
CA ASP A 170 1.34 -17.05 9.66
C ASP A 170 0.70 -16.19 8.57
N THR A 171 -0.02 -16.82 7.65
CA THR A 171 -0.69 -16.14 6.54
C THR A 171 -1.84 -15.22 7.00
N GLN A 172 -2.39 -15.40 8.20
CA GLN A 172 -3.40 -14.49 8.75
C GLN A 172 -2.80 -13.12 9.05
N HIS A 173 -1.52 -13.07 9.43
CA HIS A 173 -0.80 -11.86 9.77
C HIS A 173 0.12 -11.34 8.65
N CYS A 174 0.07 -11.98 7.46
CA CYS A 174 0.78 -11.53 6.27
C CYS A 174 -0.21 -11.25 5.14
N LYS A 175 -0.32 -10.00 4.73
CA LYS A 175 -1.21 -9.53 3.66
C LYS A 175 -0.42 -8.87 2.54
N VAL A 176 -1.11 -8.48 1.49
CA VAL A 176 -0.53 -7.84 0.31
C VAL A 176 -1.21 -6.50 0.08
N ILE A 177 -0.42 -5.46 -0.08
CA ILE A 177 -0.86 -4.22 -0.72
C ILE A 177 -0.64 -4.41 -2.22
N PHE A 178 -1.71 -4.35 -3.00
CA PHE A 178 -1.65 -4.51 -4.44
C PHE A 178 -1.68 -3.15 -5.12
N ASP A 179 -0.55 -2.78 -5.72
CA ASP A 179 -0.41 -1.60 -6.57
C ASP A 179 -0.16 -2.04 -8.02
N PRO A 180 -1.20 -2.06 -8.87
CA PRO A 180 -1.04 -2.50 -10.24
C PRO A 180 -0.15 -1.55 -11.07
N VAL A 181 -0.11 -0.25 -10.74
CA VAL A 181 0.73 0.70 -11.47
C VAL A 181 2.21 0.50 -11.14
N ASN A 182 2.55 0.15 -9.90
CA ASN A 182 3.91 -0.17 -9.51
C ASN A 182 4.43 -1.46 -10.17
N LEU A 183 3.53 -2.33 -10.63
CA LEU A 183 3.83 -3.58 -11.32
C LEU A 183 3.68 -3.51 -12.84
N PHE A 184 3.15 -2.39 -13.35
CA PHE A 184 2.95 -2.17 -14.78
C PHE A 184 4.22 -1.60 -15.40
N CYS A 185 4.77 -2.26 -16.43
CA CYS A 185 5.99 -1.83 -17.10
C CYS A 185 5.83 -1.80 -18.64
N ALA A 186 6.79 -1.20 -19.32
CA ALA A 186 6.71 -0.96 -20.77
C ALA A 186 6.44 -2.23 -21.61
N LYS A 187 6.99 -3.39 -21.18
CA LYS A 187 6.77 -4.68 -21.85
C LYS A 187 5.33 -5.18 -21.72
N ASP A 188 4.58 -4.70 -20.72
CA ASP A 188 3.22 -5.15 -20.46
C ASP A 188 2.23 -4.52 -21.45
N GLY A 189 2.67 -3.50 -22.17
CA GLY A 189 1.99 -2.92 -23.30
C GLY A 189 0.65 -2.28 -23.01
N GLN A 190 0.01 -1.81 -24.06
CA GLN A 190 -1.33 -1.24 -24.01
C GLN A 190 -2.42 -2.27 -24.37
N ASP A 191 -2.02 -3.52 -24.60
CA ASP A 191 -2.96 -4.60 -24.89
C ASP A 191 -3.76 -4.97 -23.64
N ARG A 192 -5.05 -4.65 -23.66
CA ARG A 192 -5.97 -4.91 -22.55
C ARG A 192 -6.13 -6.40 -22.24
N ALA A 193 -6.06 -7.28 -23.25
CA ALA A 193 -6.14 -8.71 -23.01
C ALA A 193 -4.92 -9.21 -22.25
N TYR A 194 -3.73 -8.69 -22.59
CA TYR A 194 -2.52 -8.97 -21.86
C TYR A 194 -2.60 -8.45 -20.41
N GLN A 195 -3.03 -7.21 -20.20
CA GLN A 195 -3.19 -6.64 -18.87
C GLN A 195 -4.16 -7.48 -18.02
N ALA A 196 -5.31 -7.87 -18.56
CA ALA A 196 -6.27 -8.70 -17.84
C ALA A 196 -5.67 -10.04 -17.41
N ALA A 197 -4.90 -10.71 -18.27
CA ALA A 197 -4.20 -11.94 -17.94
C ALA A 197 -3.10 -11.72 -16.89
N HIS A 198 -2.34 -10.63 -17.02
CA HIS A 198 -1.28 -10.25 -16.07
C HIS A 198 -1.84 -10.01 -14.66
N TRP A 199 -2.88 -9.20 -14.54
CA TRP A 199 -3.53 -8.95 -13.25
C TRP A 199 -4.18 -10.21 -12.68
N SER A 200 -4.77 -11.07 -13.51
CA SER A 200 -5.36 -12.32 -13.05
C SER A 200 -4.32 -13.24 -12.39
N ARG A 201 -3.10 -13.33 -12.93
CA ARG A 201 -2.01 -14.10 -12.31
C ARG A 201 -1.61 -13.56 -10.94
N TRP A 202 -1.47 -12.23 -10.80
CA TRP A 202 -1.19 -11.60 -9.50
C TRP A 202 -2.31 -11.86 -8.50
N LEU A 203 -3.56 -11.65 -8.91
CA LEU A 203 -4.73 -11.79 -8.04
C LEU A 203 -4.99 -13.25 -7.64
N GLU A 204 -4.65 -14.23 -8.48
CA GLU A 204 -4.69 -15.65 -8.14
C GLU A 204 -3.72 -15.97 -6.99
N VAL A 205 -2.49 -15.45 -7.05
CA VAL A 205 -1.51 -15.63 -5.98
C VAL A 205 -1.92 -14.89 -4.71
N ILE A 206 -2.38 -13.66 -4.83
CA ILE A 206 -2.84 -12.84 -3.71
C ILE A 206 -4.01 -13.52 -2.98
N GLY A 207 -5.00 -13.99 -3.72
CA GLY A 207 -6.13 -14.71 -3.15
C GLY A 207 -6.79 -13.97 -1.98
N ASN A 208 -6.93 -14.65 -0.86
CA ASN A 208 -7.51 -14.09 0.37
C ASN A 208 -6.52 -13.22 1.19
N GLN A 209 -5.28 -13.06 0.69
CA GLN A 209 -4.27 -12.26 1.36
C GLN A 209 -4.28 -10.79 0.92
N LEU A 210 -5.24 -10.36 0.09
CA LEU A 210 -5.40 -8.95 -0.25
C LEU A 210 -5.71 -8.13 1.00
N GLY A 211 -4.82 -7.19 1.32
CA GLY A 211 -4.95 -6.25 2.44
C GLY A 211 -5.52 -4.90 2.00
N ALA A 212 -4.98 -4.34 0.92
CA ALA A 212 -5.40 -3.06 0.35
C ALA A 212 -5.07 -3.01 -1.14
N VAL A 213 -5.72 -2.11 -1.88
CA VAL A 213 -5.38 -1.78 -3.26
C VAL A 213 -5.00 -0.32 -3.36
N HIS A 214 -3.83 -0.03 -3.91
CA HIS A 214 -3.48 1.30 -4.34
C HIS A 214 -4.13 1.61 -5.69
N VAL A 215 -4.73 2.77 -5.80
CA VAL A 215 -5.46 3.18 -7.00
C VAL A 215 -4.91 4.48 -7.56
N LYS A 216 -4.38 4.38 -8.75
CA LYS A 216 -3.86 5.45 -9.59
C LYS A 216 -3.88 4.97 -11.04
N ASP A 217 -3.46 5.79 -11.96
CA ASP A 217 -3.31 5.39 -13.36
C ASP A 217 -1.95 5.82 -13.88
N CYS A 218 -1.56 5.32 -15.03
CA CYS A 218 -0.34 5.75 -15.70
C CYS A 218 -0.46 5.63 -17.20
N ARG A 219 0.43 6.36 -17.89
CA ARG A 219 0.72 6.18 -19.31
C ARG A 219 2.19 5.82 -19.47
N ILE A 220 2.46 4.85 -20.32
CA ILE A 220 3.81 4.44 -20.67
C ILE A 220 4.21 5.15 -21.97
N GLY A 221 5.28 5.94 -21.91
CA GLY A 221 5.87 6.59 -23.07
C GLY A 221 6.58 5.59 -23.99
N ALA A 222 6.87 6.01 -25.24
CA ALA A 222 7.60 5.20 -26.20
C ALA A 222 9.03 4.84 -25.75
N ASP A 223 9.58 5.62 -24.83
CA ASP A 223 10.89 5.41 -24.18
C ASP A 223 10.80 4.51 -22.93
N GLY A 224 9.62 3.99 -22.61
CA GLY A 224 9.36 3.20 -21.41
C GLY A 224 9.16 4.01 -20.12
N SER A 225 9.20 5.33 -20.20
CA SER A 225 8.92 6.20 -19.05
C SER A 225 7.47 6.06 -18.59
N LYS A 226 7.24 6.13 -17.28
CA LYS A 226 5.91 6.02 -16.67
C LYS A 226 5.46 7.39 -16.16
N THR A 227 4.40 7.94 -16.76
CA THR A 227 3.75 9.16 -16.29
C THR A 227 2.53 8.78 -15.45
N LEU A 228 2.52 9.15 -14.18
CA LEU A 228 1.39 8.91 -13.28
C LEU A 228 0.23 9.85 -13.61
N LEU A 229 -0.97 9.30 -13.59
CA LEU A 229 -2.21 10.00 -13.96
C LEU A 229 -3.32 9.70 -12.94
N PRO A 230 -4.33 10.55 -12.86
CA PRO A 230 -5.55 10.24 -12.15
C PRO A 230 -6.20 8.97 -12.68
N LEU A 231 -6.84 8.21 -11.80
CA LEU A 231 -7.52 6.98 -12.14
C LEU A 231 -8.52 7.19 -13.30
N GLY A 232 -8.41 6.36 -14.32
CA GLY A 232 -9.22 6.42 -15.54
C GLY A 232 -8.71 7.38 -16.63
N ALA A 233 -7.57 8.07 -16.40
CA ALA A 233 -6.97 8.98 -17.38
C ALA A 233 -5.77 8.39 -18.13
N GLY A 234 -5.35 7.17 -17.79
CA GLY A 234 -4.20 6.48 -18.36
C GLY A 234 -4.57 5.23 -19.15
N ASP A 235 -3.63 4.31 -19.20
CA ASP A 235 -3.68 3.11 -20.03
C ASP A 235 -3.99 1.83 -19.21
N MET A 236 -4.22 1.96 -17.89
CA MET A 236 -4.51 0.82 -17.00
C MET A 236 -5.88 0.22 -17.24
N ASP A 237 -5.95 -1.10 -17.41
CA ASP A 237 -7.22 -1.84 -17.41
C ASP A 237 -7.50 -2.44 -16.03
N TYR A 238 -8.47 -1.88 -15.34
CA TYR A 238 -8.92 -2.33 -14.02
C TYR A 238 -10.01 -3.41 -14.05
N SER A 239 -10.42 -3.91 -15.21
CA SER A 239 -11.56 -4.84 -15.34
C SER A 239 -11.38 -6.12 -14.51
N ALA A 240 -10.22 -6.78 -14.61
CA ALA A 240 -9.92 -7.98 -13.84
C ALA A 240 -9.83 -7.70 -12.32
N ILE A 241 -9.24 -6.55 -11.95
CA ILE A 241 -9.11 -6.13 -10.55
C ILE A 241 -10.51 -5.87 -9.95
N ARG A 242 -11.38 -5.18 -10.67
CA ARG A 242 -12.77 -4.92 -10.26
C ARG A 242 -13.56 -6.21 -10.07
N ALA A 243 -13.45 -7.15 -11.04
CA ALA A 243 -14.11 -8.43 -10.95
C ALA A 243 -13.63 -9.23 -9.71
N PHE A 244 -12.33 -9.21 -9.43
CA PHE A 244 -11.78 -9.85 -8.24
C PHE A 244 -12.30 -9.21 -6.95
N LEU A 245 -12.27 -7.86 -6.86
CA LEU A 245 -12.76 -7.14 -5.69
C LEU A 245 -14.22 -7.44 -5.41
N ALA A 246 -15.08 -7.39 -6.44
CA ALA A 246 -16.51 -7.65 -6.29
C ALA A 246 -16.79 -9.07 -5.77
N ASN A 247 -16.03 -10.07 -6.24
CA ASN A 247 -16.31 -11.48 -5.97
C ASN A 247 -15.55 -12.05 -4.77
N ARG A 248 -14.34 -11.55 -4.48
CA ARG A 248 -13.41 -12.16 -3.53
C ARG A 248 -13.00 -11.25 -2.36
N ALA A 249 -13.00 -9.92 -2.56
CA ALA A 249 -12.47 -8.98 -1.57
C ALA A 249 -13.27 -7.65 -1.50
N PRO A 250 -14.61 -7.69 -1.34
CA PRO A 250 -15.42 -6.47 -1.41
C PRO A 250 -15.17 -5.48 -0.26
N ALA A 251 -14.49 -5.92 0.80
CA ALA A 251 -14.15 -5.08 1.96
C ALA A 251 -12.72 -4.52 1.90
N ALA A 252 -11.90 -4.90 0.91
CA ALA A 252 -10.55 -4.37 0.78
C ALA A 252 -10.56 -2.84 0.61
N PRO A 253 -9.79 -2.08 1.38
CA PRO A 253 -9.72 -0.64 1.22
C PRO A 253 -9.05 -0.28 -0.10
N LEU A 254 -9.61 0.74 -0.76
CA LEU A 254 -9.07 1.34 -1.97
C LEU A 254 -8.40 2.66 -1.57
N LEU A 255 -7.11 2.76 -1.77
CA LEU A 255 -6.31 3.90 -1.32
C LEU A 255 -5.73 4.63 -2.52
N ARG A 256 -6.16 5.86 -2.76
CA ARG A 256 -5.54 6.71 -3.77
C ARG A 256 -4.07 6.92 -3.40
N ASP A 257 -3.21 6.68 -4.36
CA ASP A 257 -1.77 6.80 -4.18
C ASP A 257 -1.16 7.79 -5.19
N GLU A 258 -0.17 8.57 -4.73
CA GLU A 258 0.72 9.50 -5.45
C GLU A 258 0.06 10.63 -6.26
N VAL A 259 -1.14 10.48 -6.81
CA VAL A 259 -1.74 11.49 -7.69
C VAL A 259 -2.77 12.31 -6.94
N ILE A 260 -2.52 13.61 -6.79
CA ILE A 260 -3.44 14.59 -6.21
C ILE A 260 -4.04 15.41 -7.35
N LEU A 261 -5.37 15.46 -7.43
CA LEU A 261 -6.04 16.36 -8.37
C LEU A 261 -6.15 17.77 -7.78
N PRO A 262 -5.91 18.83 -8.58
CA PRO A 262 -5.93 20.21 -8.09
C PRO A 262 -7.23 20.59 -7.38
N ALA A 263 -8.38 20.12 -7.87
CA ALA A 263 -9.69 20.38 -7.29
C ALA A 263 -10.12 19.35 -6.24
N ASP A 264 -9.46 18.22 -6.14
CA ASP A 264 -9.69 17.08 -5.24
C ASP A 264 -11.12 16.48 -5.21
N THR A 265 -12.10 17.17 -5.77
CA THR A 265 -13.50 16.74 -5.84
C THR A 265 -13.72 15.59 -6.82
N GLY A 266 -12.89 15.48 -7.84
CA GLY A 266 -12.92 14.39 -8.83
C GLY A 266 -12.34 13.07 -8.31
N ASN A 267 -11.45 13.11 -7.32
CA ASN A 267 -10.78 11.93 -6.80
C ASN A 267 -11.73 10.89 -6.22
N LEU A 268 -12.71 11.33 -5.45
CA LEU A 268 -13.66 10.41 -4.82
C LEU A 268 -14.54 9.71 -5.87
N GLY A 269 -14.96 10.45 -6.91
CA GLY A 269 -15.68 9.89 -8.06
C GLY A 269 -14.83 8.86 -8.80
N GLN A 270 -13.57 9.18 -9.08
CA GLN A 270 -12.63 8.27 -9.74
C GLN A 270 -12.38 6.99 -8.92
N ASN A 271 -12.20 7.11 -7.60
CA ASN A 271 -12.05 5.95 -6.74
C ASN A 271 -13.34 5.10 -6.70
N ARG A 272 -14.52 5.72 -6.68
CA ARG A 272 -15.81 5.03 -6.77
C ARG A 272 -15.97 4.25 -8.07
N TRP A 273 -15.34 4.69 -9.14
CA TRP A 273 -15.34 3.97 -10.41
C TRP A 273 -14.83 2.52 -10.28
N ILE A 274 -13.80 2.27 -9.48
CA ILE A 274 -13.35 0.90 -9.21
C ILE A 274 -14.43 0.09 -8.50
N VAL A 275 -15.14 0.70 -7.56
CA VAL A 275 -16.16 0.02 -6.74
C VAL A 275 -17.43 -0.28 -7.55
N SER A 276 -17.93 0.71 -8.28
CA SER A 276 -19.24 0.62 -8.95
C SER A 276 -19.19 0.15 -10.39
N GLY A 277 -18.03 0.24 -11.02
CA GLY A 277 -17.91 0.04 -12.46
C GLY A 277 -18.53 1.17 -13.29
N ASP A 278 -19.02 2.22 -12.65
CA ASP A 278 -19.65 3.34 -13.29
C ASP A 278 -18.60 4.30 -13.86
N ALA A 279 -18.50 4.30 -15.20
CA ALA A 279 -17.61 5.19 -15.95
C ALA A 279 -18.14 6.63 -16.03
N GLY A 280 -19.17 6.99 -15.27
CA GLY A 280 -19.81 8.30 -15.22
C GLY A 280 -18.93 9.44 -14.70
N ILE A 281 -17.63 9.40 -14.98
CA ILE A 281 -16.69 10.48 -14.73
C ILE A 281 -16.43 11.14 -16.07
N GLY A 282 -17.21 12.10 -16.40
CA GLY A 282 -16.95 12.86 -17.61
C GLY A 282 -18.21 13.43 -18.22
N ALA A 283 -18.92 14.18 -17.43
CA ALA A 283 -19.77 15.25 -17.93
C ALA A 283 -19.34 16.53 -17.21
#